data_d99309a9595e343848277aa1bd983113
#
_entry.id   d99309a9595e343848277aa1bd983113
#
_cell.length_a   1.000
_cell.length_b   1.000
_cell.length_c   1.000
_cell.angle_alpha   90.00
_cell.angle_beta   90.00
_cell.angle_gamma   90.00
#
_symmetry.space_group_name_H-M   'P 1'
#
loop_
_entity.id
_entity.type
_entity.pdbx_description
1 polymer ?
#
loop_
_entity_poly.entity_id
_entity_poly.type
_entity_poly.pdbx_seq_one_letter_code
_entity_poly.pdbx_strand_id
1 'polypeptide(L)'
;APARRVLPVFVFDDGADGGRPPGGARRWWLHHALERLRASLSERGAGLILRRGPTLATVLSLVEDTQAHAVYWNRRYDPAGIAADSDLITALRERALEAKSFDGHLLHEPSRLTTGTGGPYKVYSPFWRALAASGEPRAPVAAPKAIRPLPEAVASDALESWSLLPTAPDWAGGLRDAWTPGEAGARQRLAEFLDARLQHYAEGRDRPADAVTSRLSPHLAHGEITPFQIWHALNRPDLDTPARDLEKFRKEIAWREFSYHLLFHNRDLASQNVNRDFDGFAWRPDAGLLAAWQQGRAGYPIVDAGMRQLWRTGWMHNRVRMVAASFLTKHLLQDWREGEAWFWDTLVDADPASNPAGWQWVAGSGADAAPYFRIFNPVLQGERFDPDGAYVRDFVPELARLPNRYIHKPWQAPADTLSEAGVKLGATYPVAIVEHRKARAAALAAYDAMKGTR
;
A
#
# COMPACT_ATOMS: atom_id res chain seq x y z
N ALA A 1 20.49 -15.48 -32.97
CA ALA A 1 20.95 -14.09 -32.93
C ALA A 1 21.99 -13.95 -31.82
N PRO A 2 23.07 -13.16 -31.98
CA PRO A 2 24.01 -12.92 -30.90
C PRO A 2 23.26 -12.35 -29.69
N ALA A 3 23.63 -12.80 -28.48
CA ALA A 3 23.00 -12.30 -27.25
C ALA A 3 23.17 -10.78 -27.18
N ARG A 4 22.05 -10.05 -27.08
CA ARG A 4 22.03 -8.59 -26.94
C ARG A 4 22.72 -8.20 -25.64
N ARG A 5 23.46 -7.10 -25.65
CA ARG A 5 23.99 -6.48 -24.44
C ARG A 5 22.87 -5.71 -23.76
N VAL A 6 22.85 -5.73 -22.43
CA VAL A 6 21.79 -5.10 -21.64
C VAL A 6 22.42 -4.19 -20.58
N LEU A 7 21.92 -2.98 -20.49
CA LEU A 7 22.25 -2.02 -19.44
C LEU A 7 21.03 -1.89 -18.51
N PRO A 8 21.05 -2.48 -17.32
CA PRO A 8 20.02 -2.23 -16.31
C PRO A 8 20.13 -0.80 -15.77
N VAL A 9 19.02 -0.06 -15.80
CA VAL A 9 18.98 1.33 -15.34
C VAL A 9 17.81 1.52 -14.38
N PHE A 10 18.03 2.28 -13.33
CA PHE A 10 16.96 2.83 -12.49
C PHE A 10 17.01 4.36 -12.54
N VAL A 11 15.91 4.98 -12.95
CA VAL A 11 15.76 6.43 -12.96
C VAL A 11 14.89 6.83 -11.78
N PHE A 12 15.44 7.65 -10.88
CA PHE A 12 14.72 8.23 -9.75
C PHE A 12 14.28 9.65 -10.13
N ASP A 13 13.01 9.80 -10.55
CA ASP A 13 12.49 11.08 -10.96
C ASP A 13 12.19 12.02 -9.79
N ASP A 14 11.92 11.48 -8.59
CA ASP A 14 11.62 12.21 -7.34
C ASP A 14 10.55 13.30 -7.51
N GLY A 15 9.57 13.04 -8.39
CA GLY A 15 8.50 13.97 -8.73
C GLY A 15 8.83 14.94 -9.87
N ALA A 16 9.99 14.80 -10.52
CA ALA A 16 10.40 15.68 -11.64
C ALA A 16 9.46 15.57 -12.85
N ASP A 17 8.83 14.41 -13.07
CA ASP A 17 7.84 14.18 -14.12
C ASP A 17 6.40 14.59 -13.69
N GLY A 18 6.25 15.37 -12.60
CA GLY A 18 4.96 15.78 -12.06
C GLY A 18 4.25 14.72 -11.22
N GLY A 19 4.91 13.59 -10.94
CA GLY A 19 4.43 12.58 -10.03
C GLY A 19 4.54 12.99 -8.56
N ARG A 20 3.85 12.27 -7.69
CA ARG A 20 3.96 12.47 -6.23
C ARG A 20 5.26 11.84 -5.73
N PRO A 21 6.16 12.60 -5.07
CA PRO A 21 7.37 12.03 -4.49
C PRO A 21 7.07 10.91 -3.50
N PRO A 22 7.91 9.87 -3.39
CA PRO A 22 7.73 8.82 -2.41
C PRO A 22 7.90 9.39 -0.98
N GLY A 23 7.04 8.94 -0.06
CA GLY A 23 7.12 9.27 1.35
C GLY A 23 8.34 8.65 2.05
N GLY A 24 8.61 9.06 3.30
CA GLY A 24 9.79 8.66 4.05
C GLY A 24 9.98 7.16 4.17
N ALA A 25 8.93 6.41 4.49
CA ALA A 25 9.00 4.96 4.61
C ALA A 25 9.31 4.25 3.26
N ARG A 26 8.75 4.76 2.16
CA ARG A 26 9.06 4.23 0.82
C ARG A 26 10.45 4.57 0.35
N ARG A 27 11.00 5.75 0.69
CA ARG A 27 12.39 6.13 0.40
C ARG A 27 13.36 5.18 1.09
N TRP A 28 13.13 4.87 2.38
CA TRP A 28 13.90 3.88 3.11
C TRP A 28 13.87 2.51 2.42
N TRP A 29 12.68 2.02 2.04
CA TRP A 29 12.55 0.75 1.32
C TRP A 29 13.29 0.76 -0.02
N LEU A 30 13.11 1.82 -0.80
CA LEU A 30 13.73 1.98 -2.12
C LEU A 30 15.26 1.89 -2.05
N HIS A 31 15.88 2.53 -1.05
CA HIS A 31 17.33 2.44 -0.85
C HIS A 31 17.78 0.98 -0.76
N HIS A 32 17.21 0.23 0.16
CA HIS A 32 17.58 -1.18 0.37
C HIS A 32 17.20 -2.09 -0.80
N ALA A 33 16.07 -1.84 -1.47
CA ALA A 33 15.68 -2.55 -2.68
C ALA A 33 16.72 -2.37 -3.81
N LEU A 34 17.21 -1.14 -4.02
CA LEU A 34 18.24 -0.85 -5.03
C LEU A 34 19.61 -1.47 -4.67
N GLU A 35 20.02 -1.46 -3.40
CA GLU A 35 21.22 -2.18 -2.95
C GLU A 35 21.11 -3.68 -3.30
N ARG A 36 20.01 -4.32 -2.98
CA ARG A 36 19.77 -5.75 -3.24
C ARG A 36 19.70 -6.05 -4.74
N LEU A 37 19.03 -5.19 -5.51
CA LEU A 37 18.97 -5.34 -6.96
C LEU A 37 20.35 -5.22 -7.60
N ARG A 38 21.15 -4.24 -7.17
CA ARG A 38 22.53 -4.05 -7.63
C ARG A 38 23.38 -5.30 -7.38
N ALA A 39 23.31 -5.86 -6.17
CA ALA A 39 24.02 -7.09 -5.82
C ALA A 39 23.56 -8.26 -6.70
N SER A 40 22.26 -8.47 -6.86
CA SER A 40 21.68 -9.56 -7.67
C SER A 40 22.04 -9.46 -9.16
N LEU A 41 22.12 -8.24 -9.71
CA LEU A 41 22.56 -8.02 -11.10
C LEU A 41 24.06 -8.26 -11.26
N SER A 42 24.87 -7.85 -10.28
CA SER A 42 26.32 -8.09 -10.27
C SER A 42 26.66 -9.57 -10.30
N GLU A 43 25.94 -10.40 -9.52
CA GLU A 43 26.07 -11.87 -9.56
C GLU A 43 25.79 -12.47 -10.94
N ARG A 44 25.05 -11.77 -11.79
CA ARG A 44 24.70 -12.16 -13.16
C ARG A 44 25.59 -11.49 -14.23
N GLY A 45 26.59 -10.73 -13.79
CA GLY A 45 27.57 -10.08 -14.68
C GLY A 45 27.16 -8.70 -15.20
N ALA A 46 26.13 -8.05 -14.61
CA ALA A 46 25.72 -6.70 -15.01
C ALA A 46 25.72 -5.72 -13.83
N GLY A 47 26.10 -4.47 -14.07
CA GLY A 47 25.91 -3.37 -13.13
C GLY A 47 24.52 -2.77 -13.23
N LEU A 48 24.03 -2.17 -12.12
CA LEU A 48 22.86 -1.31 -12.12
C LEU A 48 23.30 0.15 -12.22
N ILE A 49 22.87 0.84 -13.29
CA ILE A 49 23.10 2.27 -13.44
C ILE A 49 21.98 3.03 -12.73
N LEU A 50 22.38 3.94 -11.86
CA LEU A 50 21.49 4.81 -11.12
C LEU A 50 21.55 6.22 -11.70
N ARG A 51 20.41 6.84 -11.92
CA ARG A 51 20.28 8.23 -12.40
C ARG A 51 19.13 8.91 -11.68
N ARG A 52 19.30 10.18 -11.32
CA ARG A 52 18.24 11.04 -10.78
C ARG A 52 17.89 12.14 -11.76
N GLY A 53 16.62 12.38 -12.00
CA GLY A 53 16.11 13.45 -12.86
C GLY A 53 14.86 13.05 -13.65
N PRO A 54 14.36 13.94 -14.51
CA PRO A 54 13.22 13.67 -15.39
C PRO A 54 13.46 12.44 -16.26
N THR A 55 12.49 11.52 -16.32
CA THR A 55 12.62 10.23 -17.02
C THR A 55 13.03 10.41 -18.47
N LEU A 56 12.34 11.28 -19.22
CA LEU A 56 12.61 11.48 -20.65
C LEU A 56 14.04 11.94 -20.92
N ALA A 57 14.45 13.05 -20.31
CA ALA A 57 15.79 13.62 -20.52
C ALA A 57 16.89 12.65 -20.11
N THR A 58 16.70 11.99 -18.96
CA THR A 58 17.67 11.02 -18.43
C THR A 58 17.83 9.80 -19.33
N VAL A 59 16.74 9.23 -19.84
CA VAL A 59 16.79 8.06 -20.74
C VAL A 59 17.40 8.44 -22.08
N LEU A 60 17.05 9.60 -22.66
CA LEU A 60 17.62 10.05 -23.93
C LEU A 60 19.13 10.30 -23.82
N SER A 61 19.61 10.92 -22.74
CA SER A 61 21.05 11.05 -22.49
C SER A 61 21.76 9.69 -22.43
N LEU A 62 21.19 8.72 -21.71
CA LEU A 62 21.76 7.37 -21.66
C LEU A 62 21.75 6.67 -23.03
N VAL A 63 20.73 6.87 -23.85
CA VAL A 63 20.68 6.34 -25.23
C VAL A 63 21.80 6.93 -26.07
N GLU A 64 22.05 8.24 -25.97
CA GLU A 64 23.14 8.92 -26.68
C GLU A 64 24.51 8.45 -26.19
N ASP A 65 24.74 8.38 -24.88
CA ASP A 65 25.98 7.93 -24.27
C ASP A 65 26.37 6.48 -24.63
N THR A 66 25.34 5.61 -24.75
CA THR A 66 25.53 4.16 -24.93
C THR A 66 25.28 3.68 -26.36
N GLN A 67 24.77 4.55 -27.24
CA GLN A 67 24.31 4.20 -28.58
C GLN A 67 23.29 3.04 -28.55
N ALA A 68 22.40 3.05 -27.56
CA ALA A 68 21.40 2.00 -27.39
C ALA A 68 20.40 2.00 -28.57
N HIS A 69 20.05 0.80 -29.06
CA HIS A 69 19.12 0.61 -30.16
C HIS A 69 17.68 0.35 -29.70
N ALA A 70 17.50 0.08 -28.40
CA ALA A 70 16.20 -0.26 -27.82
C ALA A 70 16.11 0.15 -26.36
N VAL A 71 14.92 0.55 -25.93
CA VAL A 71 14.60 0.84 -24.54
C VAL A 71 13.35 0.04 -24.13
N TYR A 72 13.48 -0.70 -23.01
CA TYR A 72 12.42 -1.55 -22.48
C TYR A 72 12.14 -1.22 -21.03
N TRP A 73 10.86 -1.16 -20.64
CA TRP A 73 10.46 -0.91 -19.26
C TRP A 73 9.11 -1.58 -18.91
N ASN A 74 8.77 -1.63 -17.64
CA ASN A 74 7.44 -1.99 -17.19
C ASN A 74 6.55 -0.75 -17.18
N ARG A 75 5.32 -0.90 -17.68
CA ARG A 75 4.33 0.18 -17.80
C ARG A 75 3.96 0.73 -16.43
N ARG A 76 3.90 2.05 -16.31
CA ARG A 76 3.38 2.76 -15.16
C ARG A 76 1.88 3.02 -15.35
N TYR A 77 1.13 3.10 -14.25
CA TYR A 77 -0.33 3.23 -14.30
C TYR A 77 -0.85 4.46 -13.54
N ASP A 78 -0.01 5.18 -12.85
CA ASP A 78 -0.31 6.50 -12.30
C ASP A 78 -0.30 7.56 -13.41
N PRO A 79 -1.05 8.66 -13.27
CA PRO A 79 -1.21 9.65 -14.34
C PRO A 79 0.11 10.24 -14.86
N ALA A 80 1.02 10.61 -13.95
CA ALA A 80 2.32 11.15 -14.31
C ALA A 80 3.20 10.10 -15.02
N GLY A 81 3.20 8.86 -14.51
CA GLY A 81 3.89 7.75 -15.14
C GLY A 81 3.37 7.43 -16.55
N ILE A 82 2.04 7.47 -16.75
CA ILE A 82 1.44 7.28 -18.08
C ILE A 82 1.88 8.38 -19.04
N ALA A 83 1.89 9.65 -18.60
CA ALA A 83 2.32 10.78 -19.43
C ALA A 83 3.80 10.64 -19.79
N ALA A 84 4.67 10.43 -18.82
CA ALA A 84 6.11 10.28 -19.07
C ALA A 84 6.44 9.04 -19.94
N ASP A 85 5.71 7.92 -19.79
CA ASP A 85 5.86 6.76 -20.68
C ASP A 85 5.44 7.07 -22.12
N SER A 86 4.37 7.86 -22.31
CA SER A 86 3.90 8.29 -23.63
C SER A 86 4.91 9.20 -24.33
N ASP A 87 5.44 10.19 -23.62
CA ASP A 87 6.47 11.11 -24.12
C ASP A 87 7.74 10.35 -24.49
N LEU A 88 8.17 9.41 -23.65
CA LEU A 88 9.32 8.57 -23.90
C LEU A 88 9.13 7.71 -25.18
N ILE A 89 7.99 7.06 -25.34
CA ILE A 89 7.67 6.26 -26.54
C ILE A 89 7.75 7.14 -27.79
N THR A 90 7.17 8.33 -27.75
CA THR A 90 7.15 9.27 -28.88
C THR A 90 8.58 9.68 -29.25
N ALA A 91 9.34 10.16 -28.29
CA ALA A 91 10.71 10.64 -28.53
C ALA A 91 11.68 9.54 -29.01
N LEU A 92 11.52 8.30 -28.54
CA LEU A 92 12.32 7.17 -29.00
C LEU A 92 11.96 6.76 -30.44
N ARG A 93 10.68 6.75 -30.79
CA ARG A 93 10.21 6.44 -32.15
C ARG A 93 10.65 7.49 -33.19
N GLU A 94 10.64 8.77 -32.83
CA GLU A 94 11.18 9.86 -33.68
C GLU A 94 12.67 9.66 -34.01
N ARG A 95 13.41 8.96 -33.13
CA ARG A 95 14.81 8.60 -33.31
C ARG A 95 15.02 7.22 -33.96
N ALA A 96 13.95 6.60 -34.47
CA ALA A 96 13.94 5.25 -35.02
C ALA A 96 14.47 4.15 -34.06
N LEU A 97 14.28 4.34 -32.76
CA LEU A 97 14.67 3.38 -31.72
C LEU A 97 13.51 2.44 -31.36
N GLU A 98 13.84 1.20 -31.04
CA GLU A 98 12.83 0.25 -30.53
C GLU A 98 12.42 0.65 -29.10
N ALA A 99 11.14 1.00 -28.91
CA ALA A 99 10.54 1.37 -27.65
C ALA A 99 9.43 0.41 -27.27
N LYS A 100 9.53 -0.27 -26.11
CA LYS A 100 8.50 -1.23 -25.70
C LYS A 100 8.29 -1.24 -24.19
N SER A 101 7.04 -1.01 -23.78
CA SER A 101 6.60 -1.22 -22.40
C SER A 101 5.96 -2.60 -22.22
N PHE A 102 6.13 -3.21 -21.05
CA PHE A 102 5.60 -4.52 -20.70
C PHE A 102 4.59 -4.43 -19.55
N ASP A 103 3.67 -5.38 -19.51
CA ASP A 103 2.69 -5.59 -18.45
C ASP A 103 3.31 -6.42 -17.30
N GLY A 104 4.12 -5.79 -16.47
CA GLY A 104 4.78 -6.47 -15.34
C GLY A 104 4.15 -6.23 -13.97
N HIS A 105 3.24 -5.27 -13.87
CA HIS A 105 2.76 -4.76 -12.59
C HIS A 105 1.34 -5.25 -12.21
N LEU A 106 0.48 -5.50 -13.19
CA LEU A 106 -0.91 -5.93 -13.01
C LEU A 106 -1.16 -7.26 -13.72
N LEU A 107 -2.07 -8.08 -13.20
CA LEU A 107 -2.52 -9.32 -13.86
C LEU A 107 -3.25 -9.02 -15.16
N HIS A 108 -3.92 -7.88 -15.23
CA HIS A 108 -4.73 -7.50 -16.37
C HIS A 108 -4.60 -6.01 -16.68
N GLU A 109 -4.55 -5.67 -17.96
CA GLU A 109 -4.54 -4.27 -18.39
C GLU A 109 -5.88 -3.60 -18.07
N PRO A 110 -5.91 -2.51 -17.30
CA PRO A 110 -7.15 -1.83 -16.92
C PRO A 110 -7.99 -1.38 -18.10
N SER A 111 -7.35 -1.05 -19.23
CA SER A 111 -8.02 -0.63 -20.47
C SER A 111 -8.77 -1.74 -21.20
N ARG A 112 -8.45 -3.00 -20.89
CA ARG A 112 -9.05 -4.18 -21.56
C ARG A 112 -10.21 -4.79 -20.79
N LEU A 113 -10.35 -4.46 -19.50
CA LEU A 113 -11.40 -5.02 -18.66
C LEU A 113 -12.56 -4.00 -18.55
N THR A 114 -13.57 -4.17 -19.39
CA THR A 114 -14.73 -3.27 -19.48
C THR A 114 -16.03 -4.03 -19.24
N THR A 115 -17.07 -3.30 -18.83
CA THR A 115 -18.44 -3.83 -18.74
C THR A 115 -18.99 -4.18 -20.12
N GLY A 116 -20.09 -4.92 -20.19
CA GLY A 116 -20.75 -5.24 -21.46
C GLY A 116 -21.20 -4.02 -22.28
N THR A 117 -21.27 -2.83 -21.68
CA THR A 117 -21.54 -1.55 -22.33
C THR A 117 -20.28 -0.75 -22.67
N GLY A 118 -19.08 -1.32 -22.47
CA GLY A 118 -17.80 -0.68 -22.76
C GLY A 118 -17.29 0.29 -21.70
N GLY A 119 -18.02 0.48 -20.58
CA GLY A 119 -17.61 1.37 -19.49
C GLY A 119 -16.74 0.68 -18.41
N PRO A 120 -16.19 1.46 -17.47
CA PRO A 120 -15.40 0.90 -16.36
C PRO A 120 -16.27 0.19 -15.32
N TYR A 121 -15.70 -0.79 -14.63
CA TYR A 121 -16.32 -1.36 -13.45
C TYR A 121 -16.22 -0.37 -12.27
N LYS A 122 -17.36 -0.12 -11.61
CA LYS A 122 -17.46 0.74 -10.42
C LYS A 122 -17.71 -0.07 -9.14
N VAL A 123 -17.92 -1.39 -9.25
CA VAL A 123 -18.24 -2.30 -8.15
C VAL A 123 -17.34 -3.51 -8.23
N TYR A 124 -16.75 -3.89 -7.10
CA TYR A 124 -15.76 -4.97 -7.01
C TYR A 124 -16.29 -6.35 -7.46
N SER A 125 -17.49 -6.73 -7.03
CA SER A 125 -18.00 -8.09 -7.31
C SER A 125 -18.20 -8.39 -8.81
N PRO A 126 -18.73 -7.48 -9.64
CA PRO A 126 -18.73 -7.65 -11.10
C PRO A 126 -17.32 -7.63 -11.70
N PHE A 127 -16.42 -6.76 -11.20
CA PHE A 127 -15.02 -6.71 -11.62
C PHE A 127 -14.32 -8.06 -11.38
N TRP A 128 -14.43 -8.61 -10.17
CA TRP A 128 -13.85 -9.92 -9.84
C TRP A 128 -14.33 -11.02 -10.76
N ARG A 129 -15.65 -11.08 -11.04
CA ARG A 129 -16.21 -12.09 -11.98
C ARG A 129 -15.63 -11.96 -13.38
N ALA A 130 -15.47 -10.75 -13.87
CA ALA A 130 -14.88 -10.49 -15.18
C ALA A 130 -13.39 -10.82 -15.20
N LEU A 131 -12.64 -10.46 -14.16
CA LEU A 131 -11.23 -10.81 -14.03
C LEU A 131 -11.03 -12.33 -13.98
N ALA A 132 -11.81 -13.03 -13.17
CA ALA A 132 -11.74 -14.50 -13.08
C ALA A 132 -12.14 -15.20 -14.38
N ALA A 133 -13.05 -14.62 -15.17
CA ALA A 133 -13.45 -15.15 -16.46
C ALA A 133 -12.47 -14.83 -17.61
N SER A 134 -11.49 -13.95 -17.41
CA SER A 134 -10.50 -13.60 -18.43
C SER A 134 -9.42 -14.67 -18.68
N GLY A 135 -9.49 -15.77 -17.95
CA GLY A 135 -8.55 -16.89 -18.05
C GLY A 135 -7.38 -16.79 -17.07
N GLU A 136 -6.53 -17.82 -17.11
CA GLU A 136 -5.34 -17.84 -16.25
C GLU A 136 -4.31 -16.80 -16.70
N PRO A 137 -3.71 -16.04 -15.76
CA PRO A 137 -2.64 -15.12 -16.07
C PRO A 137 -1.42 -15.87 -16.68
N ARG A 138 -0.67 -15.18 -17.53
CA ARG A 138 0.55 -15.74 -18.11
C ARG A 138 1.53 -16.24 -17.05
N ALA A 139 2.25 -17.30 -17.35
CA ALA A 139 3.32 -17.79 -16.48
C ALA A 139 4.44 -16.72 -16.34
N PRO A 140 5.04 -16.59 -15.15
CA PRO A 140 6.20 -15.73 -14.96
C PRO A 140 7.39 -16.24 -15.78
N VAL A 141 8.17 -15.31 -16.32
CA VAL A 141 9.40 -15.65 -17.06
C VAL A 141 10.55 -15.82 -16.05
N ALA A 142 11.36 -16.85 -16.26
CA ALA A 142 12.53 -17.07 -15.41
C ALA A 142 13.57 -15.95 -15.58
N ALA A 143 14.23 -15.57 -14.49
CA ALA A 143 15.35 -14.63 -14.55
C ALA A 143 16.51 -15.18 -15.39
N PRO A 144 17.21 -14.36 -16.18
CA PRO A 144 18.37 -14.80 -16.94
C PRO A 144 19.48 -15.29 -16.01
N LYS A 145 20.15 -16.37 -16.38
CA LYS A 145 21.30 -16.91 -15.63
C LYS A 145 22.52 -15.98 -15.70
N ALA A 146 22.73 -15.29 -16.82
CA ALA A 146 23.78 -14.32 -17.03
C ALA A 146 23.28 -13.18 -17.91
N ILE A 147 23.80 -11.99 -17.68
CA ILE A 147 23.52 -10.78 -18.47
C ILE A 147 24.83 -10.35 -19.11
N ARG A 148 24.80 -10.09 -20.41
CA ARG A 148 25.96 -9.56 -21.13
C ARG A 148 26.00 -8.04 -20.99
N PRO A 149 26.96 -7.46 -20.22
CA PRO A 149 27.03 -6.03 -20.01
C PRO A 149 27.58 -5.30 -21.25
N LEU A 150 27.51 -3.96 -21.20
CA LEU A 150 28.26 -3.11 -22.12
C LEU A 150 29.77 -3.26 -21.86
N PRO A 151 30.65 -3.10 -22.90
CA PRO A 151 32.08 -3.19 -22.74
C PRO A 151 32.66 -1.96 -22.03
N GLU A 152 31.99 -0.82 -22.13
CA GLU A 152 32.41 0.46 -21.58
C GLU A 152 31.67 0.78 -20.29
N ALA A 153 32.36 1.43 -19.36
CA ALA A 153 31.74 1.88 -18.12
C ALA A 153 30.80 3.06 -18.40
N VAL A 154 29.55 2.94 -17.93
CA VAL A 154 28.58 4.02 -17.95
C VAL A 154 28.55 4.68 -16.57
N ALA A 155 28.61 6.00 -16.52
CA ALA A 155 28.56 6.74 -15.26
C ALA A 155 27.26 6.42 -14.51
N SER A 156 27.33 6.36 -13.19
CA SER A 156 26.19 6.05 -12.30
C SER A 156 26.26 6.94 -11.08
N ASP A 157 25.10 7.41 -10.60
CA ASP A 157 25.03 8.11 -9.33
C ASP A 157 25.43 7.16 -8.20
N ALA A 158 26.01 7.70 -7.12
CA ALA A 158 26.10 7.00 -5.85
C ALA A 158 24.75 6.99 -5.17
N LEU A 159 24.27 5.83 -4.73
CA LEU A 159 22.95 5.69 -4.11
C LEU A 159 22.81 6.57 -2.85
N GLU A 160 23.90 6.73 -2.12
CA GLU A 160 24.01 7.52 -0.90
C GLU A 160 23.75 9.03 -1.17
N SER A 161 24.09 9.51 -2.37
CA SER A 161 23.87 10.90 -2.77
C SER A 161 22.38 11.27 -2.87
N TRP A 162 21.49 10.29 -2.97
CA TRP A 162 20.05 10.52 -3.03
C TRP A 162 19.39 10.78 -1.67
N SER A 163 20.14 10.58 -0.57
CA SER A 163 19.67 10.85 0.80
C SER A 163 18.30 10.21 1.11
N LEU A 164 18.14 8.95 0.73
CA LEU A 164 16.87 8.21 0.92
C LEU A 164 16.68 7.71 2.35
N LEU A 165 17.77 7.56 3.11
CA LEU A 165 17.73 7.08 4.50
C LEU A 165 17.59 8.24 5.50
N PRO A 166 16.81 8.06 6.58
CA PRO A 166 16.79 9.01 7.68
C PRO A 166 18.10 8.97 8.48
N THR A 167 18.64 10.13 8.83
CA THR A 167 19.90 10.23 9.56
C THR A 167 19.78 10.97 10.88
N ALA A 168 18.93 12.00 10.97
CA ALA A 168 18.80 12.82 12.18
C ALA A 168 17.35 13.37 12.33
N PRO A 169 16.50 12.70 13.08
CA PRO A 169 16.71 11.41 13.78
C PRO A 169 16.61 10.20 12.84
N ASP A 170 17.34 9.14 13.14
CA ASP A 170 17.13 7.82 12.52
C ASP A 170 15.90 7.16 13.15
N TRP A 171 14.75 7.27 12.47
CA TRP A 171 13.49 6.69 12.90
C TRP A 171 13.24 5.28 12.32
N ALA A 172 14.13 4.75 11.46
CA ALA A 172 13.87 3.52 10.70
C ALA A 172 14.21 2.22 11.47
N GLY A 173 14.56 2.27 12.76
CA GLY A 173 14.91 1.09 13.55
C GLY A 173 13.86 -0.02 13.46
N GLY A 174 12.59 0.30 13.70
CA GLY A 174 11.51 -0.66 13.64
C GLY A 174 11.20 -1.19 12.23
N LEU A 175 11.54 -0.43 11.17
CA LEU A 175 11.44 -0.90 9.78
C LEU A 175 12.50 -1.98 9.52
N ARG A 176 13.74 -1.76 9.97
CA ARG A 176 14.85 -2.73 9.85
C ARG A 176 14.53 -4.06 10.55
N ASP A 177 13.89 -3.99 11.71
CA ASP A 177 13.48 -5.18 12.46
C ASP A 177 12.33 -5.95 11.79
N ALA A 178 11.44 -5.23 11.09
CA ALA A 178 10.20 -5.81 10.54
C ALA A 178 10.35 -6.34 9.10
N TRP A 179 11.35 -5.90 8.34
CA TRP A 179 11.38 -6.09 6.90
C TRP A 179 12.74 -6.48 6.33
N THR A 180 12.69 -7.29 5.29
CA THR A 180 13.82 -7.64 4.42
C THR A 180 13.49 -7.23 2.98
N PRO A 181 13.78 -5.98 2.56
CA PRO A 181 13.55 -5.52 1.20
C PRO A 181 14.32 -6.36 0.17
N GLY A 182 13.82 -6.38 -1.07
CA GLY A 182 14.42 -7.07 -2.20
C GLY A 182 13.70 -8.37 -2.57
N GLU A 183 13.98 -8.87 -3.78
CA GLU A 183 13.33 -10.04 -4.36
C GLU A 183 13.52 -11.33 -3.53
N ALA A 184 14.66 -11.49 -2.85
CA ALA A 184 14.91 -12.64 -1.99
C ALA A 184 13.97 -12.64 -0.78
N GLY A 185 13.79 -11.48 -0.13
CA GLY A 185 12.82 -11.30 0.96
C GLY A 185 11.39 -11.55 0.51
N ALA A 186 11.02 -11.09 -0.69
CA ALA A 186 9.71 -11.34 -1.28
C ALA A 186 9.44 -12.83 -1.49
N ARG A 187 10.40 -13.57 -2.06
CA ARG A 187 10.29 -15.01 -2.29
C ARG A 187 10.21 -15.81 -1.00
N GLN A 188 11.06 -15.46 -0.01
CA GLN A 188 11.01 -16.11 1.30
C GLN A 188 9.64 -15.91 1.95
N ARG A 189 9.13 -14.68 1.96
CA ARG A 189 7.83 -14.35 2.54
C ARG A 189 6.67 -15.05 1.84
N LEU A 190 6.73 -15.17 0.50
CA LEU A 190 5.73 -15.94 -0.25
C LEU A 190 5.79 -17.42 0.14
N ALA A 191 6.97 -18.03 0.22
CA ALA A 191 7.12 -19.43 0.63
C ALA A 191 6.56 -19.66 2.04
N GLU A 192 6.98 -18.86 3.04
CA GLU A 192 6.45 -18.94 4.41
C GLU A 192 4.92 -18.79 4.49
N PHE A 193 4.35 -17.93 3.65
CA PHE A 193 2.91 -17.74 3.58
C PHE A 193 2.20 -18.97 3.02
N LEU A 194 2.69 -19.53 1.92
CA LEU A 194 2.11 -20.70 1.27
C LEU A 194 2.19 -21.94 2.16
N ASP A 195 3.32 -22.14 2.84
CA ASP A 195 3.60 -23.35 3.60
C ASP A 195 2.88 -23.40 4.95
N ALA A 196 2.72 -22.25 5.62
CA ALA A 196 2.27 -22.23 7.02
C ALA A 196 1.01 -21.40 7.30
N ARG A 197 0.58 -20.50 6.41
CA ARG A 197 -0.41 -19.47 6.77
C ARG A 197 -1.63 -19.46 5.85
N LEU A 198 -1.48 -19.85 4.60
CA LEU A 198 -2.55 -19.77 3.61
C LEU A 198 -3.76 -20.65 3.96
N GLN A 199 -3.54 -21.81 4.53
CA GLN A 199 -4.59 -22.76 4.94
C GLN A 199 -5.56 -22.25 6.03
N HIS A 200 -5.28 -21.09 6.64
CA HIS A 200 -6.14 -20.46 7.65
C HIS A 200 -6.52 -19.02 7.26
N TYR A 201 -6.24 -18.64 6.02
CA TYR A 201 -6.30 -17.27 5.58
C TYR A 201 -7.72 -16.68 5.62
N ALA A 202 -8.72 -17.42 5.18
CA ALA A 202 -10.09 -16.91 5.10
C ALA A 202 -10.69 -16.58 6.48
N GLU A 203 -10.27 -17.29 7.51
CA GLU A 203 -10.75 -17.11 8.88
C GLU A 203 -9.87 -16.09 9.65
N GLY A 204 -8.55 -16.27 9.61
CA GLY A 204 -7.61 -15.49 10.43
C GLY A 204 -7.26 -14.11 9.86
N ARG A 205 -7.47 -13.87 8.54
CA ARG A 205 -7.06 -12.64 7.89
C ARG A 205 -7.60 -11.34 8.49
N ASP A 206 -8.69 -11.41 9.22
CA ASP A 206 -9.30 -10.23 9.86
C ASP A 206 -8.82 -10.01 11.30
N ARG A 207 -8.04 -10.94 11.86
CA ARG A 207 -7.50 -10.87 13.22
C ARG A 207 -6.08 -10.31 13.19
N PRO A 208 -5.85 -9.09 13.68
CA PRO A 208 -4.55 -8.41 13.54
C PRO A 208 -3.42 -9.03 14.38
N ALA A 209 -3.76 -9.76 15.45
CA ALA A 209 -2.80 -10.51 16.26
C ALA A 209 -2.31 -11.79 15.56
N ASP A 210 -3.13 -12.36 14.67
CA ASP A 210 -2.79 -13.61 13.98
C ASP A 210 -1.84 -13.31 12.81
N ALA A 211 -0.73 -14.01 12.74
CA ALA A 211 0.28 -13.80 11.70
C ALA A 211 -0.06 -14.52 10.37
N VAL A 212 -1.34 -14.54 9.97
CA VAL A 212 -1.82 -15.28 8.78
C VAL A 212 -1.82 -14.48 7.49
N THR A 213 -1.55 -13.18 7.52
CA THR A 213 -1.48 -12.38 6.29
C THR A 213 -0.13 -12.55 5.59
N SER A 214 -0.11 -12.45 4.26
CA SER A 214 1.11 -12.63 3.47
C SER A 214 2.16 -11.54 3.69
N ARG A 215 1.74 -10.32 4.03
CA ARG A 215 2.59 -9.12 4.15
C ARG A 215 3.44 -8.88 2.88
N LEU A 216 2.92 -9.24 1.70
CA LEU A 216 3.59 -9.05 0.40
C LEU A 216 3.36 -7.67 -0.20
N SER A 217 2.50 -6.85 0.41
CA SER A 217 2.13 -5.53 -0.13
C SER A 217 3.33 -4.59 -0.37
N PRO A 218 4.37 -4.50 0.49
CA PRO A 218 5.54 -3.68 0.18
C PRO A 218 6.32 -4.20 -1.02
N HIS A 219 6.51 -5.51 -1.10
CA HIS A 219 7.23 -6.13 -2.22
C HIS A 219 6.50 -5.95 -3.56
N LEU A 220 5.14 -6.00 -3.55
CA LEU A 220 4.32 -5.69 -4.73
C LEU A 220 4.39 -4.21 -5.11
N ALA A 221 4.39 -3.31 -4.13
CA ALA A 221 4.45 -1.86 -4.36
C ALA A 221 5.80 -1.42 -4.95
N HIS A 222 6.87 -2.15 -4.66
CA HIS A 222 8.22 -1.90 -5.17
C HIS A 222 8.63 -2.81 -6.33
N GLY A 223 7.74 -3.69 -6.82
CA GLY A 223 8.01 -4.56 -7.97
C GLY A 223 9.03 -5.67 -7.71
N GLU A 224 9.30 -6.00 -6.45
CA GLU A 224 10.21 -7.08 -6.04
C GLU A 224 9.59 -8.47 -6.25
N ILE A 225 8.27 -8.52 -6.33
CA ILE A 225 7.48 -9.67 -6.76
C ILE A 225 6.31 -9.18 -7.59
N THR A 226 5.91 -9.96 -8.58
CA THR A 226 4.77 -9.64 -9.43
C THR A 226 3.52 -10.42 -9.02
N PRO A 227 2.30 -9.91 -9.29
CA PRO A 227 1.09 -10.67 -9.06
C PRO A 227 1.04 -11.97 -9.89
N PHE A 228 1.72 -12.03 -11.04
CA PHE A 228 1.88 -13.26 -11.84
C PHE A 228 2.62 -14.36 -11.08
N GLN A 229 3.72 -14.01 -10.41
CA GLN A 229 4.49 -14.97 -9.60
C GLN A 229 3.66 -15.51 -8.43
N ILE A 230 2.92 -14.65 -7.75
CA ILE A 230 2.04 -15.05 -6.65
C ILE A 230 0.92 -15.96 -7.18
N TRP A 231 0.24 -15.56 -8.26
CA TRP A 231 -0.85 -16.33 -8.85
C TRP A 231 -0.41 -17.71 -9.31
N HIS A 232 0.76 -17.78 -9.97
CA HIS A 232 1.34 -19.04 -10.40
C HIS A 232 1.70 -19.95 -9.22
N ALA A 233 2.23 -19.39 -8.14
CA ALA A 233 2.55 -20.15 -6.93
C ALA A 233 1.29 -20.71 -6.23
N LEU A 234 0.13 -20.04 -6.35
CA LEU A 234 -1.15 -20.54 -5.86
C LEU A 234 -1.74 -21.69 -6.69
N ASN A 235 -1.21 -21.95 -7.88
CA ASN A 235 -1.62 -23.04 -8.78
C ASN A 235 -0.72 -24.27 -8.68
N ARG A 236 0.21 -24.31 -7.73
CA ARG A 236 1.11 -25.45 -7.52
C ARG A 236 0.31 -26.71 -7.17
N PRO A 237 0.59 -27.85 -7.82
CA PRO A 237 -0.14 -29.10 -7.57
C PRO A 237 0.05 -29.68 -6.16
N ASP A 238 1.18 -29.36 -5.52
CA ASP A 238 1.57 -29.80 -4.18
C ASP A 238 1.05 -28.90 -3.06
N LEU A 239 0.26 -27.86 -3.39
CA LEU A 239 -0.30 -26.93 -2.41
C LEU A 239 -1.57 -27.53 -1.78
N ASP A 240 -1.44 -28.09 -0.58
CA ASP A 240 -2.57 -28.60 0.19
C ASP A 240 -3.26 -27.47 0.96
N THR A 241 -4.15 -26.75 0.27
CA THR A 241 -4.85 -25.59 0.83
C THR A 241 -6.34 -25.66 0.46
N PRO A 242 -7.25 -25.42 1.42
CA PRO A 242 -8.68 -25.37 1.13
C PRO A 242 -9.03 -24.36 0.03
N ALA A 243 -9.91 -24.73 -0.89
CA ALA A 243 -10.33 -23.87 -1.99
C ALA A 243 -10.87 -22.50 -1.51
N ARG A 244 -11.51 -22.46 -0.34
CA ARG A 244 -12.00 -21.25 0.30
C ARG A 244 -10.87 -20.26 0.61
N ASP A 245 -9.74 -20.74 1.10
CA ASP A 245 -8.60 -19.90 1.48
C ASP A 245 -7.86 -19.39 0.22
N LEU A 246 -7.69 -20.25 -0.77
CA LEU A 246 -7.14 -19.90 -2.08
C LEU A 246 -7.98 -18.81 -2.77
N GLU A 247 -9.29 -19.01 -2.88
CA GLU A 247 -10.19 -18.06 -3.49
C GLU A 247 -10.18 -16.73 -2.73
N LYS A 248 -10.18 -16.79 -1.38
CA LYS A 248 -10.14 -15.60 -0.55
C LYS A 248 -8.87 -14.80 -0.78
N PHE A 249 -7.70 -15.45 -0.86
CA PHE A 249 -6.46 -14.75 -1.12
C PHE A 249 -6.38 -14.19 -2.55
N ARG A 250 -6.83 -14.93 -3.56
CA ARG A 250 -6.95 -14.43 -4.95
C ARG A 250 -7.81 -13.17 -5.04
N LYS A 251 -8.91 -13.12 -4.27
CA LYS A 251 -9.76 -11.93 -4.18
C LYS A 251 -9.03 -10.71 -3.59
N GLU A 252 -8.06 -10.90 -2.69
CA GLU A 252 -7.26 -9.78 -2.19
C GLU A 252 -6.27 -9.25 -3.23
N ILE A 253 -5.70 -10.14 -4.06
CA ILE A 253 -4.91 -9.71 -5.22
C ILE A 253 -5.82 -8.94 -6.19
N ALA A 254 -7.03 -9.43 -6.44
CA ALA A 254 -8.00 -8.76 -7.30
C ALA A 254 -8.47 -7.39 -6.77
N TRP A 255 -8.48 -7.17 -5.44
CA TRP A 255 -8.72 -5.83 -4.88
C TRP A 255 -7.63 -4.83 -5.27
N ARG A 256 -6.36 -5.27 -5.33
CA ARG A 256 -5.28 -4.44 -5.86
C ARG A 256 -5.50 -4.11 -7.34
N GLU A 257 -5.84 -5.10 -8.17
CA GLU A 257 -6.19 -4.90 -9.58
C GLU A 257 -7.35 -3.93 -9.75
N PHE A 258 -8.40 -4.05 -8.92
CA PHE A 258 -9.55 -3.14 -8.92
C PHE A 258 -9.15 -1.70 -8.54
N SER A 259 -8.27 -1.53 -7.57
CA SER A 259 -7.76 -0.20 -7.19
C SER A 259 -7.04 0.47 -8.37
N TYR A 260 -6.21 -0.26 -9.11
CA TYR A 260 -5.56 0.24 -10.32
C TYR A 260 -6.55 0.49 -11.46
N HIS A 261 -7.60 -0.33 -11.60
CA HIS A 261 -8.69 -0.07 -12.52
C HIS A 261 -9.39 1.26 -12.19
N LEU A 262 -9.64 1.53 -10.90
CA LEU A 262 -10.20 2.80 -10.46
C LEU A 262 -9.26 3.98 -10.75
N LEU A 263 -7.96 3.85 -10.46
CA LEU A 263 -6.96 4.89 -10.75
C LEU A 263 -6.89 5.22 -12.25
N PHE A 264 -6.87 4.19 -13.09
CA PHE A 264 -6.80 4.36 -14.55
C PHE A 264 -7.97 5.18 -15.11
N HIS A 265 -9.18 4.97 -14.57
CA HIS A 265 -10.39 5.66 -14.99
C HIS A 265 -10.70 6.95 -14.21
N ASN A 266 -10.02 7.17 -13.06
CA ASN A 266 -10.15 8.37 -12.23
C ASN A 266 -8.75 8.90 -11.91
N ARG A 267 -8.18 9.65 -12.84
CA ARG A 267 -6.77 10.11 -12.76
C ARG A 267 -6.45 10.91 -11.49
N ASP A 268 -7.44 11.60 -10.95
CA ASP A 268 -7.33 12.42 -9.74
C ASP A 268 -7.74 11.67 -8.46
N LEU A 269 -7.67 10.33 -8.46
CA LEU A 269 -8.15 9.47 -7.36
C LEU A 269 -7.56 9.87 -5.98
N ALA A 270 -6.34 10.37 -5.93
CA ALA A 270 -5.68 10.78 -4.69
C ALA A 270 -6.17 12.13 -4.15
N SER A 271 -6.82 12.96 -4.96
CA SER A 271 -7.20 14.33 -4.60
C SER A 271 -8.69 14.62 -4.72
N GLN A 272 -9.42 13.87 -5.56
CA GLN A 272 -10.83 14.14 -5.84
C GLN A 272 -11.73 12.96 -5.45
N ASN A 273 -12.91 13.27 -4.90
CA ASN A 273 -13.89 12.24 -4.57
C ASN A 273 -14.42 11.57 -5.85
N VAL A 274 -14.48 10.23 -5.88
CA VAL A 274 -15.13 9.48 -6.96
C VAL A 274 -16.63 9.78 -6.98
N ASN A 275 -17.26 9.78 -5.80
CA ASN A 275 -18.61 10.31 -5.61
C ASN A 275 -18.54 11.81 -5.29
N ARG A 276 -18.86 12.65 -6.27
CA ARG A 276 -18.78 14.10 -6.19
C ARG A 276 -19.72 14.73 -5.16
N ASP A 277 -20.72 14.04 -4.69
CA ASP A 277 -21.57 14.54 -3.59
C ASP A 277 -20.74 14.87 -2.35
N PHE A 278 -19.67 14.12 -2.12
CA PHE A 278 -18.76 14.32 -0.99
C PHE A 278 -17.88 15.58 -1.13
N ASP A 279 -17.88 16.27 -2.26
CA ASP A 279 -17.22 17.57 -2.38
C ASP A 279 -17.90 18.63 -1.48
N GLY A 280 -19.20 18.45 -1.17
CA GLY A 280 -19.96 19.26 -0.22
C GLY A 280 -19.97 18.73 1.22
N PHE A 281 -19.21 17.67 1.55
CA PHE A 281 -19.20 17.15 2.92
C PHE A 281 -18.49 18.11 3.89
N ALA A 282 -19.16 18.45 4.99
CA ALA A 282 -18.68 19.41 5.99
C ALA A 282 -17.60 18.77 6.91
N TRP A 283 -16.37 18.67 6.43
CA TRP A 283 -15.21 18.31 7.25
C TRP A 283 -14.97 19.36 8.33
N ARG A 284 -14.38 18.94 9.45
CA ARG A 284 -14.07 19.81 10.62
C ARG A 284 -12.59 19.73 10.95
N PRO A 285 -11.73 20.47 10.23
CA PRO A 285 -10.28 20.41 10.45
C PRO A 285 -9.93 20.83 11.89
N ASP A 286 -9.19 19.96 12.58
CA ASP A 286 -8.64 20.18 13.91
C ASP A 286 -7.25 19.55 13.99
N ALA A 287 -6.22 20.38 14.04
CA ALA A 287 -4.83 19.96 14.07
C ALA A 287 -4.48 19.15 15.33
N GLY A 288 -5.13 19.45 16.47
CA GLY A 288 -4.90 18.71 17.72
C GLY A 288 -5.46 17.29 17.67
N LEU A 289 -6.67 17.14 17.14
CA LEU A 289 -7.29 15.81 16.94
C LEU A 289 -6.55 15.01 15.89
N LEU A 290 -6.11 15.64 14.80
CA LEU A 290 -5.30 14.99 13.77
C LEU A 290 -3.96 14.48 14.35
N ALA A 291 -3.25 15.34 15.09
CA ALA A 291 -1.99 14.96 15.72
C ALA A 291 -2.16 13.84 16.76
N ALA A 292 -3.22 13.87 17.56
CA ALA A 292 -3.52 12.80 18.52
C ALA A 292 -3.75 11.45 17.81
N TRP A 293 -4.46 11.45 16.68
CA TRP A 293 -4.66 10.27 15.85
C TRP A 293 -3.35 9.78 15.25
N GLN A 294 -2.55 10.65 14.63
CA GLN A 294 -1.26 10.31 14.04
C GLN A 294 -0.29 9.69 15.05
N GLN A 295 -0.29 10.16 16.29
CA GLN A 295 0.57 9.69 17.37
C GLN A 295 0.04 8.42 18.07
N GLY A 296 -1.13 7.89 17.71
CA GLY A 296 -1.75 6.77 18.41
C GLY A 296 -2.09 7.13 19.87
N ARG A 297 -2.72 8.29 20.06
CA ARG A 297 -3.13 8.85 21.35
C ARG A 297 -4.60 9.29 21.37
N ALA A 298 -5.42 8.62 20.57
CA ALA A 298 -6.85 8.90 20.47
C ALA A 298 -7.65 8.42 21.70
N GLY A 299 -7.05 7.59 22.54
CA GLY A 299 -7.72 6.98 23.70
C GLY A 299 -8.68 5.84 23.32
N TYR A 300 -8.58 5.32 22.10
CA TYR A 300 -9.26 4.13 21.60
C TYR A 300 -8.20 3.06 21.26
N PRO A 301 -8.04 2.03 22.12
CA PRO A 301 -6.90 1.11 22.07
C PRO A 301 -6.61 0.48 20.72
N ILE A 302 -7.63 0.02 19.98
CA ILE A 302 -7.43 -0.58 18.65
C ILE A 302 -6.95 0.45 17.60
N VAL A 303 -7.37 1.70 17.70
CA VAL A 303 -6.92 2.80 16.83
C VAL A 303 -5.48 3.17 17.17
N ASP A 304 -5.20 3.36 18.48
CA ASP A 304 -3.88 3.74 18.96
C ASP A 304 -2.85 2.65 18.63
N ALA A 305 -3.20 1.38 18.83
CA ALA A 305 -2.36 0.25 18.44
C ALA A 305 -2.03 0.26 16.94
N GLY A 306 -3.04 0.53 16.10
CA GLY A 306 -2.86 0.63 14.66
C GLY A 306 -1.89 1.73 14.25
N MET A 307 -2.07 2.93 14.78
CA MET A 307 -1.21 4.08 14.46
C MET A 307 0.23 3.89 14.97
N ARG A 308 0.40 3.25 16.13
CA ARG A 308 1.74 2.91 16.67
C ARG A 308 2.39 1.76 15.90
N GLN A 309 1.63 0.77 15.42
CA GLN A 309 2.13 -0.25 14.49
C GLN A 309 2.64 0.41 13.21
N LEU A 310 1.84 1.30 12.62
CA LEU A 310 2.22 2.05 11.43
C LEU A 310 3.54 2.78 11.63
N TRP A 311 3.66 3.58 12.69
CA TRP A 311 4.87 4.35 12.97
C TRP A 311 6.09 3.46 13.22
N ARG A 312 5.92 2.37 13.97
CA ARG A 312 7.01 1.45 14.32
C ARG A 312 7.49 0.62 13.14
N THR A 313 6.56 0.12 12.29
CA THR A 313 6.89 -0.90 11.29
C THR A 313 6.68 -0.45 9.84
N GLY A 314 6.18 0.77 9.62
CA GLY A 314 5.80 1.23 8.27
C GLY A 314 4.63 0.45 7.67
N TRP A 315 3.88 -0.30 8.48
CA TRP A 315 2.78 -1.14 8.00
C TRP A 315 1.66 -1.23 9.03
N MET A 316 0.44 -1.42 8.57
CA MET A 316 -0.70 -1.63 9.43
C MET A 316 -1.56 -2.75 8.84
N HIS A 317 -2.09 -3.62 9.70
CA HIS A 317 -3.01 -4.67 9.30
C HIS A 317 -4.26 -4.10 8.62
N ASN A 318 -4.74 -4.71 7.51
CA ASN A 318 -5.84 -4.15 6.71
C ASN A 318 -7.11 -3.85 7.54
N ARG A 319 -7.51 -4.75 8.43
CA ARG A 319 -8.69 -4.52 9.31
C ARG A 319 -8.50 -3.27 10.16
N VAL A 320 -7.30 -3.05 10.66
CA VAL A 320 -6.99 -1.90 11.51
C VAL A 320 -6.90 -0.61 10.68
N ARG A 321 -6.38 -0.66 9.44
CA ARG A 321 -6.46 0.50 8.51
C ARG A 321 -7.89 0.98 8.34
N MET A 322 -8.84 0.06 8.14
CA MET A 322 -10.26 0.40 8.00
C MET A 322 -10.81 1.06 9.29
N VAL A 323 -10.44 0.57 10.46
CA VAL A 323 -10.89 1.12 11.75
C VAL A 323 -10.29 2.50 12.00
N ALA A 324 -8.97 2.65 11.80
CA ALA A 324 -8.25 3.90 11.99
C ALA A 324 -8.71 4.98 11.00
N ALA A 325 -8.93 4.64 9.74
CA ALA A 325 -9.46 5.54 8.73
C ALA A 325 -10.92 5.95 9.00
N SER A 326 -11.75 4.99 9.42
CA SER A 326 -13.13 5.30 9.85
C SER A 326 -13.17 6.20 11.08
N PHE A 327 -12.23 6.04 12.00
CA PHE A 327 -12.13 6.90 13.16
C PHE A 327 -11.78 8.34 12.75
N LEU A 328 -10.77 8.52 11.91
CA LEU A 328 -10.38 9.85 11.43
C LEU A 328 -11.55 10.55 10.71
N THR A 329 -12.16 9.86 9.75
CA THR A 329 -13.17 10.49 8.86
C THR A 329 -14.56 10.61 9.48
N LYS A 330 -14.93 9.74 10.41
CA LYS A 330 -16.30 9.68 10.96
C LYS A 330 -16.39 10.13 12.42
N HIS A 331 -15.37 9.86 13.25
CA HIS A 331 -15.38 10.30 14.64
C HIS A 331 -14.77 11.70 14.78
N LEU A 332 -13.67 11.96 14.04
CA LEU A 332 -13.00 13.25 14.11
C LEU A 332 -13.45 14.22 13.00
N LEU A 333 -14.21 13.75 12.01
CA LEU A 333 -14.65 14.52 10.84
C LEU A 333 -13.49 15.23 10.12
N GLN A 334 -12.29 14.64 10.16
CA GLN A 334 -11.15 15.11 9.38
C GLN A 334 -11.28 14.65 7.93
N ASP A 335 -10.81 15.46 6.99
CA ASP A 335 -10.80 15.09 5.57
C ASP A 335 -9.95 13.81 5.38
N TRP A 336 -10.45 12.91 4.58
CA TRP A 336 -9.77 11.64 4.29
C TRP A 336 -8.40 11.85 3.63
N ARG A 337 -8.19 13.00 2.95
CA ARG A 337 -6.91 13.34 2.31
C ARG A 337 -5.79 13.56 3.31
N GLU A 338 -6.09 14.05 4.51
CA GLU A 338 -5.12 14.20 5.61
C GLU A 338 -4.59 12.81 6.04
N GLY A 339 -5.48 11.85 6.16
CA GLY A 339 -5.10 10.47 6.51
C GLY A 339 -4.38 9.76 5.37
N GLU A 340 -4.83 9.96 4.13
CA GLU A 340 -4.18 9.42 2.93
C GLU A 340 -2.75 9.95 2.80
N ALA A 341 -2.53 11.23 3.02
CA ALA A 341 -1.21 11.86 3.00
C ALA A 341 -0.29 11.32 4.10
N TRP A 342 -0.82 11.13 5.31
CA TRP A 342 -0.08 10.51 6.40
C TRP A 342 0.32 9.06 6.09
N PHE A 343 -0.59 8.27 5.50
CA PHE A 343 -0.29 6.90 5.07
C PHE A 343 0.69 6.86 3.90
N TRP A 344 0.61 7.83 2.99
CA TRP A 344 1.58 7.94 1.90
C TRP A 344 3.01 8.11 2.41
N ASP A 345 3.21 8.90 3.46
CA ASP A 345 4.52 9.15 4.03
C ASP A 345 5.03 8.00 4.90
N THR A 346 4.14 7.39 5.68
CA THR A 346 4.52 6.45 6.74
C THR A 346 4.44 4.97 6.36
N LEU A 347 3.75 4.60 5.27
CA LEU A 347 3.64 3.22 4.81
C LEU A 347 4.79 2.84 3.86
N VAL A 348 5.43 1.71 4.13
CA VAL A 348 6.38 1.07 3.18
C VAL A 348 5.67 0.50 1.95
N ASP A 349 4.38 0.23 2.05
CA ASP A 349 3.52 -0.25 0.96
C ASP A 349 2.58 0.83 0.40
N ALA A 350 2.86 2.11 0.63
CA ALA A 350 2.06 3.19 0.03
C ALA A 350 2.00 3.02 -1.50
N ASP A 351 0.80 2.99 -2.02
CA ASP A 351 0.51 2.64 -3.42
C ASP A 351 -0.43 3.68 -4.02
N PRO A 352 -0.16 4.20 -5.24
CA PRO A 352 -0.91 5.31 -5.83
C PRO A 352 -2.38 4.96 -6.13
N ALA A 353 -2.71 3.69 -6.21
CA ALA A 353 -4.07 3.21 -6.43
C ALA A 353 -4.73 2.75 -5.13
N SER A 354 -4.07 1.84 -4.40
CA SER A 354 -4.66 1.16 -3.24
C SER A 354 -4.85 2.10 -2.04
N ASN A 355 -3.92 3.06 -1.81
CA ASN A 355 -4.04 4.00 -0.70
C ASN A 355 -5.26 4.92 -0.86
N PRO A 356 -5.38 5.73 -1.92
CA PRO A 356 -6.55 6.61 -2.08
C PRO A 356 -7.86 5.83 -2.28
N ALA A 357 -7.87 4.69 -2.99
CA ALA A 357 -9.06 3.88 -3.14
C ALA A 357 -9.57 3.35 -1.78
N GLY A 358 -8.66 2.89 -0.92
CA GLY A 358 -9.00 2.42 0.42
C GLY A 358 -9.53 3.54 1.32
N TRP A 359 -8.90 4.71 1.29
CA TRP A 359 -9.34 5.88 2.04
C TRP A 359 -10.73 6.35 1.61
N GLN A 360 -10.99 6.46 0.31
CA GLN A 360 -12.28 6.85 -0.22
C GLN A 360 -13.36 5.80 0.03
N TRP A 361 -13.02 4.50 -0.03
CA TRP A 361 -13.93 3.43 0.34
C TRP A 361 -14.41 3.59 1.79
N VAL A 362 -13.50 3.82 2.73
CA VAL A 362 -13.84 4.07 4.15
C VAL A 362 -14.58 5.39 4.32
N ALA A 363 -14.15 6.47 3.68
CA ALA A 363 -14.83 7.77 3.76
C ALA A 363 -16.28 7.73 3.23
N GLY A 364 -16.56 6.82 2.29
CA GLY A 364 -17.86 6.71 1.63
C GLY A 364 -17.93 7.45 0.29
N SER A 365 -16.85 8.13 -0.10
CA SER A 365 -16.74 8.89 -1.36
C SER A 365 -16.19 8.06 -2.53
N GLY A 366 -15.76 6.82 -2.29
CA GLY A 366 -15.18 5.94 -3.28
C GLY A 366 -16.19 5.21 -4.14
N ALA A 367 -15.68 4.53 -5.18
CA ALA A 367 -16.41 3.51 -5.89
C ALA A 367 -16.64 2.29 -4.97
N ASP A 368 -17.76 1.59 -5.14
CA ASP A 368 -18.13 0.43 -4.32
C ASP A 368 -18.20 0.74 -2.81
N ALA A 369 -18.36 1.99 -2.44
CA ALA A 369 -18.62 2.36 -1.06
C ALA A 369 -19.90 1.68 -0.57
N ALA A 370 -19.94 1.34 0.70
CA ALA A 370 -21.12 0.73 1.31
C ALA A 370 -22.39 1.54 0.98
N PRO A 371 -23.54 0.91 0.71
CA PRO A 371 -24.76 1.60 0.28
C PRO A 371 -25.32 2.57 1.32
N TYR A 372 -24.82 2.56 2.53
CA TYR A 372 -25.07 3.52 3.60
C TYR A 372 -23.76 4.00 4.23
N PHE A 373 -23.79 5.18 4.83
CA PHE A 373 -22.64 5.79 5.49
C PHE A 373 -22.22 4.99 6.73
N ARG A 374 -21.33 4.02 6.55
CA ARG A 374 -20.95 3.07 7.60
C ARG A 374 -19.94 3.68 8.57
N ILE A 375 -20.27 3.70 9.84
CA ILE A 375 -19.41 4.16 10.94
C ILE A 375 -19.00 2.95 11.78
N PHE A 376 -17.72 2.63 11.84
CA PHE A 376 -17.24 1.55 12.71
C PHE A 376 -17.22 2.03 14.17
N ASN A 377 -17.70 1.18 15.08
CA ASN A 377 -17.48 1.40 16.50
C ASN A 377 -16.12 0.79 16.89
N PRO A 378 -15.10 1.59 17.28
CA PRO A 378 -13.76 1.06 17.52
C PRO A 378 -13.72 0.02 18.65
N VAL A 379 -14.55 0.17 19.69
CA VAL A 379 -14.62 -0.80 20.79
C VAL A 379 -15.13 -2.15 20.28
N LEU A 380 -16.27 -2.16 19.56
CA LEU A 380 -16.84 -3.41 19.01
C LEU A 380 -15.92 -4.04 17.96
N GLN A 381 -15.16 -3.23 17.20
CA GLN A 381 -14.17 -3.76 16.27
C GLN A 381 -13.02 -4.44 17.03
N GLY A 382 -12.51 -3.83 18.10
CA GLY A 382 -11.51 -4.43 18.97
C GLY A 382 -11.99 -5.73 19.61
N GLU A 383 -13.16 -5.71 20.27
CA GLU A 383 -13.76 -6.91 20.90
C GLU A 383 -13.97 -8.07 19.91
N ARG A 384 -14.29 -7.76 18.65
CA ARG A 384 -14.52 -8.77 17.62
C ARG A 384 -13.25 -9.35 17.01
N PHE A 385 -12.26 -8.51 16.72
CA PHE A 385 -11.10 -8.89 15.90
C PHE A 385 -9.81 -9.06 16.70
N ASP A 386 -9.78 -8.60 17.94
CA ASP A 386 -8.70 -8.77 18.93
C ASP A 386 -9.30 -9.09 20.32
N PRO A 387 -10.11 -10.17 20.46
CA PRO A 387 -10.90 -10.44 21.67
C PRO A 387 -10.02 -10.62 22.90
N ASP A 388 -8.82 -11.14 22.74
CA ASP A 388 -7.86 -11.35 23.81
C ASP A 388 -6.99 -10.13 24.08
N GLY A 389 -7.08 -9.09 23.23
CA GLY A 389 -6.29 -7.88 23.34
C GLY A 389 -4.81 -8.06 23.04
N ALA A 390 -4.43 -9.15 22.37
CA ALA A 390 -3.04 -9.45 22.05
C ALA A 390 -2.41 -8.38 21.15
N TYR A 391 -3.12 -7.99 20.10
CA TYR A 391 -2.67 -6.92 19.22
C TYR A 391 -2.53 -5.57 19.94
N VAL A 392 -3.49 -5.22 20.79
CA VAL A 392 -3.40 -3.98 21.59
C VAL A 392 -2.20 -4.04 22.51
N ARG A 393 -1.93 -5.15 23.19
CA ARG A 393 -0.80 -5.28 24.10
C ARG A 393 0.56 -5.13 23.43
N ASP A 394 0.69 -5.61 22.18
CA ASP A 394 1.93 -5.49 21.40
C ASP A 394 2.30 -4.05 21.07
N PHE A 395 1.30 -3.19 20.85
CA PHE A 395 1.53 -1.82 20.39
C PHE A 395 1.13 -0.73 21.42
N VAL A 396 0.44 -1.12 22.49
CA VAL A 396 0.04 -0.24 23.59
C VAL A 396 0.45 -0.89 24.92
N PRO A 397 1.77 -0.98 25.18
CA PRO A 397 2.30 -1.73 26.33
C PRO A 397 1.80 -1.23 27.70
N GLU A 398 1.41 0.05 27.80
CA GLU A 398 0.81 0.60 29.01
C GLU A 398 -0.53 -0.05 29.38
N LEU A 399 -1.20 -0.73 28.44
CA LEU A 399 -2.43 -1.50 28.70
C LEU A 399 -2.17 -3.01 28.86
N ALA A 400 -0.91 -3.47 28.83
CA ALA A 400 -0.59 -4.90 28.77
C ALA A 400 -1.15 -5.72 29.95
N ARG A 401 -1.25 -5.13 31.12
CA ARG A 401 -1.77 -5.79 32.35
C ARG A 401 -3.28 -5.63 32.55
N LEU A 402 -3.96 -4.86 31.67
CA LEU A 402 -5.39 -4.65 31.80
C LEU A 402 -6.15 -5.94 31.40
N PRO A 403 -7.16 -6.38 32.19
CA PRO A 403 -7.98 -7.55 31.84
C PRO A 403 -8.67 -7.43 30.48
N ASN A 404 -8.82 -8.53 29.72
CA ASN A 404 -9.37 -8.56 28.36
C ASN A 404 -10.70 -7.83 28.24
N ARG A 405 -11.59 -7.98 29.22
CA ARG A 405 -12.93 -7.32 29.25
C ARG A 405 -12.88 -5.80 29.18
N TYR A 406 -11.73 -5.19 29.52
CA TYR A 406 -11.54 -3.73 29.53
C TYR A 406 -10.50 -3.25 28.53
N ILE A 407 -9.76 -4.14 27.86
CA ILE A 407 -8.63 -3.80 27.00
C ILE A 407 -9.02 -2.82 25.88
N HIS A 408 -10.24 -2.94 25.34
CA HIS A 408 -10.76 -2.06 24.27
C HIS A 408 -11.60 -0.88 24.78
N LYS A 409 -11.83 -0.80 26.09
CA LYS A 409 -12.64 0.23 26.75
C LYS A 409 -12.12 0.54 28.15
N PRO A 410 -10.86 0.97 28.30
CA PRO A 410 -10.21 1.15 29.60
C PRO A 410 -10.94 2.12 30.54
N TRP A 411 -11.69 3.08 29.99
CA TRP A 411 -12.51 4.02 30.77
C TRP A 411 -13.72 3.37 31.47
N GLN A 412 -14.04 2.12 31.19
CA GLN A 412 -15.09 1.35 31.87
C GLN A 412 -14.51 0.46 32.99
N ALA A 413 -13.21 0.39 33.14
CA ALA A 413 -12.60 -0.39 34.19
C ALA A 413 -12.77 0.30 35.57
N PRO A 414 -13.04 -0.48 36.65
CA PRO A 414 -13.01 0.04 38.02
C PRO A 414 -11.65 0.66 38.35
N ALA A 415 -11.66 1.64 39.27
CA ALA A 415 -10.45 2.34 39.67
C ALA A 415 -9.36 1.39 40.21
N ASP A 416 -9.77 0.39 41.03
CA ASP A 416 -8.86 -0.61 41.57
C ASP A 416 -8.22 -1.44 40.46
N THR A 417 -9.01 -1.89 39.46
CA THR A 417 -8.51 -2.63 38.29
C THR A 417 -7.50 -1.80 37.48
N LEU A 418 -7.76 -0.51 37.28
CA LEU A 418 -6.82 0.39 36.61
C LEU A 418 -5.52 0.54 37.41
N SER A 419 -5.64 0.72 38.74
CA SER A 419 -4.49 0.85 39.64
C SER A 419 -3.62 -0.41 39.62
N GLU A 420 -4.24 -1.60 39.74
CA GLU A 420 -3.53 -2.89 39.68
C GLU A 420 -2.83 -3.11 38.34
N ALA A 421 -3.45 -2.65 37.25
CA ALA A 421 -2.83 -2.69 35.91
C ALA A 421 -1.75 -1.62 35.70
N GLY A 422 -1.60 -0.65 36.60
CA GLY A 422 -0.69 0.49 36.45
C GLY A 422 -1.18 1.54 35.44
N VAL A 423 -2.47 1.55 35.14
CA VAL A 423 -3.09 2.45 34.15
C VAL A 423 -3.68 3.66 34.85
N LYS A 424 -3.21 4.85 34.45
CA LYS A 424 -3.81 6.14 34.86
C LYS A 424 -4.27 6.88 33.62
N LEU A 425 -5.60 6.92 33.42
CA LEU A 425 -6.20 7.62 32.28
C LEU A 425 -5.86 9.11 32.33
N GLY A 426 -5.47 9.65 31.16
CA GLY A 426 -4.98 11.02 31.03
C GLY A 426 -3.50 11.22 31.40
N ALA A 427 -2.83 10.16 31.92
CA ALA A 427 -1.40 10.21 32.28
C ALA A 427 -0.60 9.12 31.60
N THR A 428 -0.78 7.81 31.98
CA THR A 428 -0.06 6.70 31.34
C THR A 428 -0.72 6.28 30.04
N TYR A 429 -2.04 6.36 29.94
CA TYR A 429 -2.80 6.15 28.72
C TYR A 429 -3.80 7.31 28.51
N PRO A 430 -3.99 7.84 27.29
CA PRO A 430 -4.86 8.97 27.04
C PRO A 430 -6.33 8.66 27.36
N VAL A 431 -7.09 9.68 27.74
CA VAL A 431 -8.55 9.62 27.73
C VAL A 431 -9.05 9.65 26.29
N ALA A 432 -10.24 9.09 26.04
CA ALA A 432 -10.86 9.15 24.71
C ALA A 432 -11.10 10.62 24.30
N ILE A 433 -10.50 11.02 23.16
CA ILE A 433 -10.57 12.41 22.66
C ILE A 433 -11.96 12.80 22.14
N VAL A 434 -12.79 11.84 21.83
CA VAL A 434 -14.21 12.02 21.45
C VAL A 434 -15.07 10.91 22.05
N GLU A 435 -16.33 11.19 22.33
CA GLU A 435 -17.31 10.20 22.76
C GLU A 435 -18.00 9.59 21.52
N HIS A 436 -17.98 8.25 21.40
CA HIS A 436 -18.46 7.53 20.20
C HIS A 436 -19.90 7.90 19.79
N ARG A 437 -20.85 7.99 20.74
CA ARG A 437 -22.25 8.29 20.42
C ARG A 437 -22.44 9.68 19.86
N LYS A 438 -21.78 10.69 20.47
CA LYS A 438 -21.80 12.08 20.00
C LYS A 438 -21.14 12.22 18.64
N ALA A 439 -19.97 11.62 18.47
CA ALA A 439 -19.24 11.62 17.21
C ALA A 439 -20.04 10.95 16.08
N ARG A 440 -20.66 9.80 16.37
CA ARG A 440 -21.54 9.12 15.40
C ARG A 440 -22.74 9.98 15.00
N ALA A 441 -23.41 10.62 15.96
CA ALA A 441 -24.54 11.52 15.67
C ALA A 441 -24.10 12.72 14.80
N ALA A 442 -22.95 13.33 15.11
CA ALA A 442 -22.40 14.43 14.33
C ALA A 442 -22.07 14.01 12.89
N ALA A 443 -21.47 12.83 12.69
CA ALA A 443 -21.15 12.31 11.36
C ALA A 443 -22.40 12.01 10.53
N LEU A 444 -23.45 11.44 11.12
CA LEU A 444 -24.73 11.22 10.44
C LEU A 444 -25.42 12.54 10.07
N ALA A 445 -25.42 13.51 10.98
CA ALA A 445 -25.99 14.84 10.70
C ALA A 445 -25.25 15.55 9.55
N ALA A 446 -23.91 15.46 9.49
CA ALA A 446 -23.11 15.99 8.39
C ALA A 446 -23.43 15.29 7.05
N TYR A 447 -23.61 13.98 7.08
CA TYR A 447 -23.97 13.20 5.90
C TYR A 447 -25.38 13.53 5.40
N ASP A 448 -26.37 13.68 6.31
CA ASP A 448 -27.74 14.01 5.97
C ASP A 448 -27.83 15.45 5.43
N ALA A 449 -27.09 16.40 6.01
CA ALA A 449 -26.99 17.76 5.49
C ALA A 449 -26.44 17.80 4.06
N MET A 450 -25.39 17.04 3.77
CA MET A 450 -24.83 16.89 2.42
C MET A 450 -25.89 16.38 1.42
N LYS A 451 -26.73 15.42 1.82
CA LYS A 451 -27.81 14.89 0.96
C LYS A 451 -28.98 15.87 0.78
N GLY A 452 -29.29 16.64 1.78
CA GLY A 452 -30.40 17.60 1.79
C GLY A 452 -30.14 18.86 0.96
N THR A 453 -28.91 19.07 0.49
CA THR A 453 -28.52 20.18 -0.39
C THR A 453 -28.72 19.90 -1.89
N ARG A 454 -29.39 18.81 -2.24
CA ARG A 454 -29.76 18.42 -3.62
C ARG A 454 -31.09 18.97 -4.06
#